data_2b957121b8281015e22d90cc1df4eafd
#
_entry.id   2b957121b8281015e22d90cc1df4eafd
#
_cell.length_a   1.000
_cell.length_b   1.000
_cell.length_c   1.000
_cell.angle_alpha   90.00
_cell.angle_beta   90.00
_cell.angle_gamma   90.00
#
_symmetry.space_group_name_H-M   'P 1'
#
loop_
_entity.id
_entity.type
_entity.pdbx_description
1 polymer ?
#
loop_
_entity_poly.entity_id
_entity_poly.type
_entity_poly.pdbx_seq_one_letter_code
_entity_poly.pdbx_strand_id
1 'polypeptide(L)'
;MSDSVATTRPVRFRRISELPMEPAPEWSDVYLTFDIDWACDEVLADSIDLVESAGVAATWFVTHATPLLVRLARNPAFELGVHPNFNPLLGGAADAAGITAVMDDLRAIVPDARVVRAHSMVQSSRLSQLYFDRGFTHECNDFIPEQAEWDLRPWRLWNGLLRVPHFWEDDATCLYRQWTPMATLMSRPGLKVFDFHPIHVFLNTEDLERYERTRQWHQRPDELRVHRHTGIGTRAALCDLLGVRG
;
A
#
# COMPACT_ATOMS: atom_id res chain seq x y z
N MET A 1 -20.96 6.55 40.41
CA MET A 1 -20.79 6.59 38.92
C MET A 1 -19.31 6.52 38.67
N SER A 2 -18.83 5.38 38.25
CA SER A 2 -17.39 5.15 38.00
C SER A 2 -17.11 5.53 36.56
N ASP A 3 -16.42 6.65 36.35
CA ASP A 3 -15.90 7.03 35.05
C ASP A 3 -14.82 6.02 34.64
N SER A 4 -15.19 5.08 33.77
CA SER A 4 -14.28 4.22 33.12
C SER A 4 -13.47 5.06 32.09
N VAL A 5 -12.28 5.50 32.49
CA VAL A 5 -11.32 6.07 31.59
C VAL A 5 -10.95 4.97 30.59
N ALA A 6 -11.49 5.05 29.40
CA ALA A 6 -11.09 4.19 28.30
C ALA A 6 -9.60 4.45 28.02
N THR A 7 -8.73 3.55 28.47
CA THR A 7 -7.30 3.54 28.12
C THR A 7 -7.23 3.27 26.63
N THR A 8 -7.05 4.32 25.83
CA THR A 8 -6.74 4.20 24.40
C THR A 8 -5.43 3.43 24.27
N ARG A 9 -5.50 2.20 23.78
CA ARG A 9 -4.29 1.44 23.41
C ARG A 9 -3.50 2.26 22.41
N PRO A 10 -2.16 2.32 22.53
CA PRO A 10 -1.33 2.98 21.53
C PRO A 10 -1.52 2.29 20.17
N VAL A 11 -1.68 3.09 19.13
CA VAL A 11 -1.76 2.63 17.74
C VAL A 11 -0.48 1.85 17.41
N ARG A 12 -0.65 0.64 16.88
CA ARG A 12 0.47 -0.21 16.44
C ARG A 12 0.43 -0.33 14.93
N PHE A 13 1.56 -0.05 14.30
CA PHE A 13 1.75 -0.36 12.90
C PHE A 13 2.29 -1.79 12.73
N ARG A 14 1.77 -2.53 11.75
CA ARG A 14 2.16 -3.90 11.47
C ARG A 14 2.32 -4.14 9.99
N ARG A 15 3.06 -5.20 9.67
CA ARG A 15 3.20 -5.71 8.29
C ARG A 15 1.98 -6.55 7.94
N ILE A 16 1.62 -6.61 6.65
CA ILE A 16 0.47 -7.39 6.17
C ILE A 16 0.58 -8.88 6.56
N SER A 17 1.78 -9.48 6.45
CA SER A 17 1.96 -10.90 6.81
C SER A 17 1.78 -11.19 8.32
N GLU A 18 1.77 -10.18 9.16
CA GLU A 18 1.50 -10.32 10.61
C GLU A 18 -0.01 -10.30 10.94
N LEU A 19 -0.85 -10.10 9.91
CA LEU A 19 -2.29 -10.12 10.08
C LEU A 19 -2.72 -11.56 10.44
N PRO A 20 -3.43 -11.74 11.58
CA PRO A 20 -3.75 -13.08 12.06
C PRO A 20 -4.66 -13.79 11.07
N MET A 21 -4.35 -15.06 10.83
CA MET A 21 -5.12 -15.93 9.94
C MET A 21 -6.52 -16.27 10.51
N GLU A 22 -6.72 -16.10 11.80
CA GLU A 22 -8.02 -16.24 12.48
C GLU A 22 -8.58 -14.85 12.82
N PRO A 23 -9.90 -14.65 12.77
CA PRO A 23 -10.51 -13.36 13.08
C PRO A 23 -10.12 -12.86 14.47
N ALA A 24 -9.53 -11.69 14.57
CA ALA A 24 -9.32 -11.02 15.83
C ALA A 24 -10.60 -10.24 16.22
N PRO A 25 -11.01 -10.25 17.49
CA PRO A 25 -12.23 -9.54 17.93
C PRO A 25 -12.10 -8.03 17.83
N GLU A 26 -10.88 -7.48 17.85
CA GLU A 26 -10.60 -6.05 17.79
C GLU A 26 -9.48 -5.76 16.79
N TRP A 27 -9.75 -4.87 15.84
CA TRP A 27 -8.81 -4.38 14.81
C TRP A 27 -8.26 -3.02 15.21
N SER A 28 -7.36 -2.98 16.19
CA SER A 28 -6.72 -1.74 16.65
C SER A 28 -5.42 -1.41 15.92
N ASP A 29 -4.86 -2.38 15.20
CA ASP A 29 -3.59 -2.23 14.50
C ASP A 29 -3.81 -1.58 13.12
N VAL A 30 -2.78 -0.87 12.65
CA VAL A 30 -2.72 -0.22 11.35
C VAL A 30 -1.74 -0.95 10.46
N TYR A 31 -2.13 -1.14 9.21
CA TYR A 31 -1.30 -1.73 8.18
C TYR A 31 -1.00 -0.65 7.14
N LEU A 32 0.21 -0.11 7.21
CA LEU A 32 0.69 0.88 6.26
C LEU A 32 1.31 0.17 5.07
N THR A 33 0.84 0.48 3.86
CA THR A 33 1.33 -0.13 2.64
C THR A 33 1.74 0.92 1.61
N PHE A 34 2.68 0.54 0.75
CA PHE A 34 3.15 1.35 -0.36
C PHE A 34 3.22 0.52 -1.63
N ASP A 35 2.61 1.00 -2.70
CA ASP A 35 2.81 0.50 -4.06
C ASP A 35 3.89 1.37 -4.71
N ILE A 36 5.09 0.80 -4.97
CA ILE A 36 6.25 1.64 -5.38
C ILE A 36 6.19 2.14 -6.83
N ASP A 37 5.28 1.60 -7.63
CA ASP A 37 4.83 2.05 -8.97
C ASP A 37 5.89 2.70 -9.87
N TRP A 38 7.03 1.98 -10.06
CA TRP A 38 8.15 2.44 -10.89
C TRP A 38 8.70 3.82 -10.52
N ALA A 39 8.51 4.24 -9.26
CA ALA A 39 9.10 5.46 -8.75
C ALA A 39 10.63 5.43 -8.89
N CYS A 40 11.25 6.55 -9.29
CA CYS A 40 12.71 6.63 -9.27
C CYS A 40 13.25 6.61 -7.83
N ASP A 41 14.53 6.28 -7.69
CA ASP A 41 15.13 6.02 -6.38
C ASP A 41 14.95 7.18 -5.40
N GLU A 42 15.09 8.44 -5.83
CA GLU A 42 14.95 9.61 -4.96
C GLU A 42 13.51 9.82 -4.49
N VAL A 43 12.53 9.54 -5.35
CA VAL A 43 11.11 9.62 -5.02
C VAL A 43 10.73 8.53 -4.02
N LEU A 44 11.24 7.31 -4.23
CA LEU A 44 11.04 6.20 -3.31
C LEU A 44 11.75 6.46 -1.97
N ALA A 45 13.00 6.96 -2.00
CA ALA A 45 13.78 7.27 -0.80
C ALA A 45 13.07 8.29 0.11
N ASP A 46 12.45 9.32 -0.47
CA ASP A 46 11.70 10.35 0.28
C ASP A 46 10.57 9.74 1.14
N SER A 47 9.86 8.75 0.61
CA SER A 47 8.83 8.00 1.35
C SER A 47 9.44 7.08 2.42
N ILE A 48 10.54 6.39 2.09
CA ILE A 48 11.25 5.54 3.04
C ILE A 48 11.75 6.36 4.22
N ASP A 49 12.34 7.55 3.97
CA ASP A 49 12.86 8.44 5.01
C ASP A 49 11.77 8.86 6.01
N LEU A 50 10.57 9.17 5.53
CA LEU A 50 9.42 9.50 6.39
C LEU A 50 9.04 8.33 7.30
N VAL A 51 8.88 7.13 6.74
CA VAL A 51 8.45 5.95 7.50
C VAL A 51 9.53 5.50 8.49
N GLU A 52 10.80 5.54 8.09
CA GLU A 52 11.93 5.23 8.98
C GLU A 52 12.04 6.25 10.13
N SER A 53 11.83 7.54 9.83
CA SER A 53 11.86 8.58 10.88
C SER A 53 10.77 8.40 11.94
N ALA A 54 9.63 7.84 11.54
CA ALA A 54 8.54 7.49 12.45
C ALA A 54 8.80 6.18 13.21
N GLY A 55 9.72 5.34 12.75
CA GLY A 55 10.04 4.05 13.37
C GLY A 55 8.90 3.04 13.33
N VAL A 56 8.03 3.11 12.34
CA VAL A 56 6.83 2.25 12.23
C VAL A 56 7.01 1.12 11.21
N ALA A 57 6.19 0.08 11.35
CA ALA A 57 6.17 -1.02 10.39
C ALA A 57 5.40 -0.63 9.12
N ALA A 58 5.85 -1.15 7.96
CA ALA A 58 5.19 -0.98 6.68
C ALA A 58 5.44 -2.18 5.74
N THR A 59 4.53 -2.36 4.77
CA THR A 59 4.67 -3.33 3.67
C THR A 59 4.85 -2.59 2.36
N TRP A 60 5.89 -2.93 1.59
CA TRP A 60 6.25 -2.30 0.33
C TRP A 60 6.02 -3.28 -0.82
N PHE A 61 5.08 -2.98 -1.69
CA PHE A 61 4.74 -3.80 -2.86
C PHE A 61 5.62 -3.42 -4.05
N VAL A 62 6.51 -4.32 -4.43
CA VAL A 62 7.62 -4.09 -5.38
C VAL A 62 7.18 -4.35 -6.81
N THR A 63 7.41 -3.37 -7.69
CA THR A 63 7.16 -3.45 -9.14
C THR A 63 8.42 -3.74 -9.95
N HIS A 64 9.61 -3.36 -9.45
CA HIS A 64 10.87 -3.38 -10.19
C HIS A 64 12.09 -3.49 -9.27
N ALA A 65 13.22 -3.85 -9.83
CA ALA A 65 14.50 -3.85 -9.13
C ALA A 65 15.01 -2.43 -8.92
N THR A 66 15.39 -2.09 -7.68
CA THR A 66 16.03 -0.83 -7.29
C THR A 66 17.06 -1.09 -6.20
N PRO A 67 18.17 -0.34 -6.14
CA PRO A 67 19.15 -0.45 -5.04
C PRO A 67 18.53 -0.28 -3.64
N LEU A 68 17.42 0.45 -3.55
CA LEU A 68 16.71 0.70 -2.28
C LEU A 68 16.07 -0.54 -1.66
N LEU A 69 15.84 -1.61 -2.44
CA LEU A 69 15.33 -2.88 -1.88
C LEU A 69 16.27 -3.45 -0.81
N VAL A 70 17.58 -3.22 -0.94
CA VAL A 70 18.57 -3.61 0.09
C VAL A 70 18.33 -2.84 1.39
N ARG A 71 18.02 -1.54 1.30
CA ARG A 71 17.68 -0.71 2.46
C ARG A 71 16.39 -1.20 3.12
N LEU A 72 15.34 -1.38 2.32
CA LEU A 72 14.06 -1.87 2.80
C LEU A 72 14.18 -3.24 3.47
N ALA A 73 14.87 -4.20 2.84
CA ALA A 73 15.05 -5.55 3.39
C ALA A 73 15.87 -5.60 4.69
N ARG A 74 16.75 -4.61 4.93
CA ARG A 74 17.54 -4.52 6.17
C ARG A 74 16.76 -3.96 7.35
N ASN A 75 15.66 -3.28 7.10
CA ASN A 75 14.82 -2.75 8.18
C ASN A 75 13.86 -3.84 8.68
N PRO A 76 13.99 -4.32 9.93
CA PRO A 76 13.15 -5.42 10.44
C PRO A 76 11.68 -5.04 10.62
N ALA A 77 11.36 -3.74 10.60
CA ALA A 77 9.98 -3.26 10.63
C ALA A 77 9.31 -3.32 9.26
N PHE A 78 10.08 -3.51 8.17
CA PHE A 78 9.55 -3.50 6.82
C PHE A 78 9.35 -4.92 6.26
N GLU A 79 8.39 -5.04 5.36
CA GLU A 79 8.10 -6.23 4.59
C GLU A 79 8.10 -5.89 3.11
N LEU A 80 8.68 -6.76 2.29
CA LEU A 80 8.59 -6.67 0.84
C LEU A 80 7.52 -7.63 0.32
N GLY A 81 6.52 -7.08 -0.35
CA GLY A 81 5.55 -7.80 -1.16
C GLY A 81 5.86 -7.65 -2.65
N VAL A 82 5.03 -8.23 -3.51
CA VAL A 82 5.14 -8.05 -4.96
C VAL A 82 3.92 -7.33 -5.53
N HIS A 83 4.16 -6.48 -6.55
CA HIS A 83 3.14 -5.68 -7.24
C HIS A 83 3.11 -6.00 -8.74
N PRO A 84 2.60 -7.20 -9.14
CA PRO A 84 2.60 -7.62 -10.53
C PRO A 84 1.67 -6.76 -11.39
N ASN A 85 2.18 -6.30 -12.55
CA ASN A 85 1.40 -5.58 -13.54
C ASN A 85 0.92 -6.52 -14.66
N PHE A 86 -0.35 -6.85 -14.63
CA PHE A 86 -1.00 -7.65 -15.67
C PHE A 86 -1.73 -6.82 -16.74
N ASN A 87 -1.77 -5.49 -16.62
CA ASN A 87 -2.48 -4.62 -17.57
C ASN A 87 -2.05 -4.81 -19.04
N PRO A 88 -0.74 -4.99 -19.37
CA PRO A 88 -0.35 -5.26 -20.75
C PRO A 88 -0.97 -6.53 -21.33
N LEU A 89 -1.35 -7.49 -20.49
CA LEU A 89 -1.94 -8.77 -20.88
C LEU A 89 -3.47 -8.69 -21.06
N LEU A 90 -4.13 -7.64 -20.56
CA LEU A 90 -5.59 -7.50 -20.68
C LEU A 90 -6.05 -7.17 -22.12
N GLY A 91 -5.13 -6.75 -22.99
CA GLY A 91 -5.41 -6.41 -24.38
C GLY A 91 -5.67 -7.59 -25.33
N GLY A 92 -5.88 -8.82 -24.81
CA GLY A 92 -6.26 -9.98 -25.59
C GLY A 92 -5.13 -10.94 -26.00
N ALA A 93 -3.87 -10.64 -25.63
CA ALA A 93 -2.72 -11.51 -25.85
C ALA A 93 -2.31 -12.29 -24.57
N ALA A 94 -3.16 -12.26 -23.54
CA ALA A 94 -2.86 -12.91 -22.27
C ALA A 94 -2.94 -14.42 -22.40
N ASP A 95 -1.78 -15.05 -22.50
CA ASP A 95 -1.65 -16.47 -22.25
C ASP A 95 -1.15 -16.77 -20.83
N ALA A 96 -1.27 -18.00 -20.41
CA ALA A 96 -0.80 -18.41 -19.08
C ALA A 96 0.72 -18.24 -18.93
N ALA A 97 1.49 -18.24 -20.03
CA ALA A 97 2.92 -18.06 -20.03
C ALA A 97 3.31 -16.61 -19.69
N GLY A 98 2.60 -15.61 -20.25
CA GLY A 98 2.84 -14.20 -19.93
C GLY A 98 2.54 -13.87 -18.46
N ILE A 99 1.42 -14.38 -17.92
CA ILE A 99 1.09 -14.20 -16.50
C ILE A 99 2.16 -14.84 -15.60
N THR A 100 2.63 -16.04 -15.97
CA THR A 100 3.67 -16.76 -15.25
C THR A 100 4.98 -15.98 -15.25
N ALA A 101 5.40 -15.43 -16.41
CA ALA A 101 6.62 -14.65 -16.54
C ALA A 101 6.62 -13.41 -15.63
N VAL A 102 5.52 -12.63 -15.60
CA VAL A 102 5.39 -11.47 -14.70
C VAL A 102 5.63 -11.86 -13.23
N MET A 103 5.07 -12.99 -12.80
CA MET A 103 5.25 -13.46 -11.42
C MET A 103 6.67 -13.99 -11.17
N ASP A 104 7.29 -14.66 -12.14
CA ASP A 104 8.63 -15.22 -12.00
C ASP A 104 9.68 -14.10 -11.96
N ASP A 105 9.53 -13.05 -12.77
CA ASP A 105 10.39 -11.87 -12.74
C ASP A 105 10.36 -11.18 -11.36
N LEU A 106 9.17 -10.97 -10.79
CA LEU A 106 9.05 -10.38 -9.46
C LEU A 106 9.54 -11.30 -8.36
N ARG A 107 9.35 -12.61 -8.49
CA ARG A 107 9.90 -13.58 -7.54
C ARG A 107 11.43 -13.61 -7.57
N ALA A 108 12.05 -13.36 -8.73
CA ALA A 108 13.51 -13.21 -8.83
C ALA A 108 14.01 -11.95 -8.09
N ILE A 109 13.21 -10.87 -8.05
CA ILE A 109 13.53 -9.63 -7.34
C ILE A 109 13.29 -9.77 -5.83
N VAL A 110 12.15 -10.39 -5.43
CA VAL A 110 11.74 -10.56 -4.02
C VAL A 110 11.41 -12.04 -3.76
N PRO A 111 12.42 -12.90 -3.60
CA PRO A 111 12.23 -14.37 -3.53
C PRO A 111 11.38 -14.82 -2.33
N ASP A 112 11.46 -14.10 -1.21
CA ASP A 112 10.78 -14.47 0.04
C ASP A 112 9.41 -13.77 0.23
N ALA A 113 8.91 -13.05 -0.79
CA ALA A 113 7.64 -12.35 -0.70
C ALA A 113 6.48 -13.31 -0.37
N ARG A 114 5.67 -12.92 0.62
CA ARG A 114 4.48 -13.65 1.06
C ARG A 114 3.18 -12.92 0.79
N VAL A 115 3.27 -11.66 0.45
CA VAL A 115 2.12 -10.79 0.21
C VAL A 115 2.13 -10.29 -1.21
N VAL A 116 0.96 -10.15 -1.81
CA VAL A 116 0.79 -9.71 -3.20
C VAL A 116 -0.37 -8.70 -3.29
N ARG A 117 -0.15 -7.64 -4.04
CA ARG A 117 -1.16 -6.72 -4.56
C ARG A 117 -0.88 -6.52 -6.04
N ALA A 118 -1.81 -6.85 -6.92
CA ALA A 118 -1.63 -6.60 -8.35
C ALA A 118 -1.88 -5.13 -8.68
N HIS A 119 -1.04 -4.56 -9.55
CA HIS A 119 -1.22 -3.20 -10.05
C HIS A 119 -2.63 -3.04 -10.65
N SER A 120 -3.26 -1.89 -10.37
CA SER A 120 -4.67 -1.63 -10.71
C SER A 120 -5.64 -2.67 -10.15
N MET A 121 -5.28 -3.36 -9.08
CA MET A 121 -6.12 -4.36 -8.38
C MET A 121 -6.66 -5.46 -9.31
N VAL A 122 -5.91 -5.82 -10.36
CA VAL A 122 -6.30 -6.88 -11.29
C VAL A 122 -6.44 -8.21 -10.55
N GLN A 123 -7.62 -8.79 -10.58
CA GLN A 123 -7.91 -10.02 -9.86
C GLN A 123 -8.77 -11.00 -10.67
N SER A 124 -8.55 -12.27 -10.39
CA SER A 124 -9.41 -13.38 -10.87
C SER A 124 -9.15 -14.62 -10.03
N SER A 125 -10.07 -15.59 -10.07
CA SER A 125 -9.87 -16.88 -9.38
C SER A 125 -8.59 -17.60 -9.85
N ARG A 126 -8.19 -17.44 -11.11
CA ARG A 126 -6.95 -18.02 -11.65
C ARG A 126 -5.71 -17.35 -11.05
N LEU A 127 -5.71 -16.04 -10.90
CA LEU A 127 -4.60 -15.32 -10.28
C LEU A 127 -4.49 -15.66 -8.79
N SER A 128 -5.61 -15.71 -8.06
CA SER A 128 -5.59 -16.11 -6.65
C SER A 128 -5.07 -17.56 -6.48
N GLN A 129 -5.40 -18.47 -7.40
CA GLN A 129 -4.83 -19.82 -7.37
C GLN A 129 -3.33 -19.82 -7.67
N LEU A 130 -2.90 -19.04 -8.66
CA LEU A 130 -1.48 -18.88 -8.99
C LEU A 130 -0.66 -18.33 -7.82
N TYR A 131 -1.18 -17.34 -7.09
CA TYR A 131 -0.54 -16.80 -5.89
C TYR A 131 -0.39 -17.88 -4.82
N PHE A 132 -1.46 -18.63 -4.56
CA PHE A 132 -1.41 -19.74 -3.59
C PHE A 132 -0.38 -20.79 -3.98
N ASP A 133 -0.37 -21.24 -5.24
CA ASP A 133 0.57 -22.26 -5.75
C ASP A 133 2.04 -21.80 -5.67
N ARG A 134 2.28 -20.48 -5.67
CA ARG A 134 3.58 -19.85 -5.48
C ARG A 134 3.93 -19.52 -4.03
N GLY A 135 3.11 -19.96 -3.07
CA GLY A 135 3.39 -19.81 -1.63
C GLY A 135 3.11 -18.43 -1.06
N PHE A 136 2.36 -17.57 -1.77
CA PHE A 136 1.81 -16.37 -1.16
C PHE A 136 0.75 -16.75 -0.13
N THR A 137 0.62 -15.94 0.91
CA THR A 137 -0.31 -16.18 2.01
C THR A 137 -1.40 -15.10 2.11
N HIS A 138 -1.11 -13.89 1.63
CA HIS A 138 -2.01 -12.75 1.68
C HIS A 138 -2.14 -12.11 0.31
N GLU A 139 -3.36 -11.77 -0.07
CA GLU A 139 -3.72 -11.07 -1.31
C GLU A 139 -4.48 -9.79 -0.96
N CYS A 140 -4.01 -8.61 -1.46
CA CYS A 140 -4.50 -7.28 -1.07
C CYS A 140 -5.18 -6.53 -2.23
N ASN A 141 -5.95 -7.21 -3.07
CA ASN A 141 -6.52 -6.68 -4.32
C ASN A 141 -7.92 -6.07 -4.17
N ASP A 142 -8.46 -5.89 -2.96
CA ASP A 142 -9.80 -5.36 -2.79
C ASP A 142 -9.76 -3.97 -2.16
N PHE A 143 -10.06 -2.96 -2.97
CA PHE A 143 -10.33 -1.61 -2.50
C PHE A 143 -11.82 -1.44 -2.21
N ILE A 144 -12.15 -1.09 -0.98
CA ILE A 144 -13.51 -0.78 -0.54
C ILE A 144 -13.47 0.61 0.07
N PRO A 145 -13.88 1.64 -0.69
CA PRO A 145 -13.67 3.03 -0.30
C PRO A 145 -14.36 3.36 1.04
N GLU A 146 -13.77 4.30 1.77
CA GLU A 146 -14.27 4.72 3.09
C GLU A 146 -15.76 5.13 3.08
N GLN A 147 -16.24 5.63 1.94
CA GLN A 147 -17.63 6.03 1.74
C GLN A 147 -18.62 4.87 1.77
N ALA A 148 -18.14 3.63 1.62
CA ALA A 148 -18.99 2.44 1.76
C ALA A 148 -19.41 2.20 3.22
N GLU A 149 -18.70 2.81 4.18
CA GLU A 149 -18.95 2.71 5.62
C GLU A 149 -18.97 1.27 6.17
N TRP A 150 -18.27 0.35 5.48
CA TRP A 150 -18.21 -1.05 5.89
C TRP A 150 -17.16 -1.25 7.00
N ASP A 151 -17.48 -2.13 7.94
CA ASP A 151 -16.53 -2.66 8.92
C ASP A 151 -15.67 -3.74 8.26
N LEU A 152 -14.51 -3.33 7.72
CA LEU A 152 -13.67 -4.23 6.94
C LEU A 152 -13.05 -5.31 7.80
N ARG A 153 -12.99 -6.51 7.26
CA ARG A 153 -12.35 -7.68 7.85
C ARG A 153 -11.64 -8.47 6.77
N PRO A 154 -10.52 -9.14 7.06
CA PRO A 154 -9.93 -10.08 6.15
C PRO A 154 -10.81 -11.33 6.07
N TRP A 155 -10.74 -12.04 4.96
CA TRP A 155 -11.43 -13.34 4.82
C TRP A 155 -10.57 -14.33 4.04
N ARG A 156 -10.80 -15.61 4.31
CA ARG A 156 -10.10 -16.68 3.65
C ARG A 156 -10.77 -17.07 2.34
N LEU A 157 -9.99 -17.16 1.28
CA LEU A 157 -10.45 -17.69 0.00
C LEU A 157 -10.52 -19.23 0.06
N TRP A 158 -11.17 -19.84 -0.97
CA TRP A 158 -11.34 -21.29 -1.09
C TRP A 158 -10.02 -22.07 -1.08
N ASN A 159 -8.92 -21.47 -1.56
CA ASN A 159 -7.59 -22.06 -1.62
C ASN A 159 -6.74 -21.84 -0.37
N GLY A 160 -7.23 -21.06 0.60
CA GLY A 160 -6.53 -20.78 1.86
C GLY A 160 -5.80 -19.44 1.91
N LEU A 161 -5.68 -18.69 0.80
CA LEU A 161 -5.18 -17.31 0.84
C LEU A 161 -6.03 -16.46 1.76
N LEU A 162 -5.39 -15.60 2.53
CA LEU A 162 -6.08 -14.56 3.28
C LEU A 162 -6.23 -13.32 2.38
N ARG A 163 -7.48 -12.94 2.11
CA ARG A 163 -7.78 -11.72 1.39
C ARG A 163 -7.87 -10.57 2.37
N VAL A 164 -7.11 -9.50 2.08
CA VAL A 164 -6.94 -8.34 2.95
C VAL A 164 -7.41 -7.09 2.21
N PRO A 165 -8.63 -6.61 2.49
CA PRO A 165 -9.12 -5.39 1.86
C PRO A 165 -8.44 -4.15 2.44
N HIS A 166 -8.33 -3.10 1.63
CA HIS A 166 -7.97 -1.77 2.09
C HIS A 166 -9.11 -0.78 1.81
N PHE A 167 -9.18 0.27 2.61
CA PHE A 167 -10.30 1.23 2.54
C PHE A 167 -9.87 2.63 2.16
N TRP A 168 -8.57 2.88 2.24
CA TRP A 168 -7.99 4.17 1.90
C TRP A 168 -6.78 3.98 0.97
N GLU A 169 -6.79 4.76 -0.09
CA GLU A 169 -5.77 4.78 -1.12
C GLU A 169 -5.62 6.22 -1.60
N ASP A 170 -4.40 6.69 -1.76
CA ASP A 170 -4.13 8.10 -2.08
C ASP A 170 -4.62 8.49 -3.47
N ASP A 171 -4.47 7.65 -4.48
CA ASP A 171 -4.97 7.90 -5.81
C ASP A 171 -6.51 8.02 -5.86
N ALA A 172 -7.24 7.16 -5.15
CA ALA A 172 -8.69 7.25 -5.04
C ALA A 172 -9.10 8.53 -4.29
N THR A 173 -8.36 8.90 -3.24
CA THR A 173 -8.58 10.13 -2.48
C THR A 173 -8.34 11.36 -3.37
N CYS A 174 -7.29 11.36 -4.18
CA CYS A 174 -6.99 12.40 -5.18
C CYS A 174 -8.09 12.48 -6.26
N LEU A 175 -8.59 11.32 -6.73
CA LEU A 175 -9.66 11.24 -7.72
C LEU A 175 -10.97 11.84 -7.19
N TYR A 176 -11.34 11.47 -5.96
CA TYR A 176 -12.57 11.95 -5.32
C TYR A 176 -12.43 13.36 -4.74
N ARG A 177 -11.18 13.86 -4.60
CA ARG A 177 -10.85 15.15 -3.95
C ARG A 177 -11.43 15.24 -2.53
N GLN A 178 -11.49 14.11 -1.84
CA GLN A 178 -12.06 14.00 -0.51
C GLN A 178 -10.98 13.62 0.50
N TRP A 179 -10.58 14.60 1.29
CA TRP A 179 -9.52 14.46 2.30
C TRP A 179 -10.13 14.35 3.70
N THR A 180 -10.47 13.12 4.09
CA THR A 180 -10.93 12.83 5.45
C THR A 180 -9.74 12.89 6.42
N PRO A 181 -9.84 13.61 7.55
CA PRO A 181 -8.75 13.66 8.53
C PRO A 181 -8.32 12.28 9.01
N MET A 182 -7.00 12.03 9.12
CA MET A 182 -6.47 10.73 9.52
C MET A 182 -7.01 10.28 10.90
N ALA A 183 -7.19 11.20 11.85
CA ALA A 183 -7.80 10.89 13.15
C ALA A 183 -9.20 10.28 13.01
N THR A 184 -10.00 10.75 12.05
CA THR A 184 -11.33 10.19 11.74
C THR A 184 -11.21 8.80 11.15
N LEU A 185 -10.31 8.61 10.17
CA LEU A 185 -10.07 7.30 9.56
C LEU A 185 -9.56 6.28 10.57
N MET A 186 -8.66 6.70 11.45
CA MET A 186 -8.09 5.87 12.51
C MET A 186 -9.12 5.46 13.57
N SER A 187 -10.17 6.26 13.80
CA SER A 187 -11.22 5.95 14.75
C SER A 187 -12.27 4.95 14.23
N ARG A 188 -12.24 4.63 12.93
CA ARG A 188 -13.19 3.69 12.33
C ARG A 188 -13.06 2.29 12.95
N PRO A 189 -14.15 1.53 13.05
CA PRO A 189 -14.08 0.11 13.38
C PRO A 189 -13.43 -0.69 12.25
N GLY A 190 -13.03 -1.93 12.54
CA GLY A 190 -12.53 -2.85 11.54
C GLY A 190 -11.08 -2.67 11.17
N LEU A 191 -10.68 -3.40 10.14
CA LEU A 191 -9.32 -3.44 9.59
C LEU A 191 -8.92 -2.09 9.00
N LYS A 192 -7.71 -1.63 9.34
CA LYS A 192 -7.15 -0.35 8.89
C LYS A 192 -5.92 -0.59 8.01
N VAL A 193 -6.14 -0.67 6.71
CA VAL A 193 -5.07 -0.74 5.71
C VAL A 193 -5.09 0.53 4.89
N PHE A 194 -3.97 1.25 4.91
CA PHE A 194 -3.74 2.47 4.14
C PHE A 194 -2.74 2.17 3.02
N ASP A 195 -3.03 2.66 1.84
CA ASP A 195 -2.16 2.53 0.69
C ASP A 195 -1.69 3.87 0.15
N PHE A 196 -0.38 3.98 -0.05
CA PHE A 196 0.30 5.16 -0.55
C PHE A 196 1.18 4.82 -1.74
N HIS A 197 1.32 5.79 -2.65
CA HIS A 197 2.27 5.72 -3.75
C HIS A 197 3.39 6.76 -3.55
N PRO A 198 4.66 6.38 -3.62
CA PRO A 198 5.78 7.31 -3.42
C PRO A 198 5.71 8.57 -4.27
N ILE A 199 5.22 8.49 -5.48
CA ILE A 199 5.05 9.65 -6.37
C ILE A 199 4.05 10.66 -5.81
N HIS A 200 2.93 10.19 -5.26
CA HIS A 200 1.93 11.04 -4.63
C HIS A 200 2.43 11.64 -3.32
N VAL A 201 3.16 10.87 -2.53
CA VAL A 201 3.84 11.38 -1.32
C VAL A 201 4.85 12.46 -1.68
N PHE A 202 5.72 12.24 -2.69
CA PHE A 202 6.75 13.18 -3.10
C PHE A 202 6.16 14.50 -3.59
N LEU A 203 5.09 14.43 -4.39
CA LEU A 203 4.37 15.60 -4.91
C LEU A 203 3.45 16.26 -3.88
N ASN A 204 3.14 15.57 -2.77
CA ASN A 204 2.02 15.93 -1.90
C ASN A 204 0.73 16.12 -2.70
N THR A 205 0.41 15.17 -3.57
CA THR A 205 -0.69 15.28 -4.53
C THR A 205 -2.01 15.52 -3.81
N GLU A 206 -2.76 16.52 -4.23
CA GLU A 206 -4.10 16.86 -3.74
C GLU A 206 -5.21 16.41 -4.68
N ASP A 207 -4.88 16.29 -5.97
CA ASP A 207 -5.77 15.79 -7.02
C ASP A 207 -4.96 15.16 -8.17
N LEU A 208 -5.59 14.34 -9.01
CA LEU A 208 -4.93 13.67 -10.13
C LEU A 208 -4.47 14.64 -11.24
N GLU A 209 -4.98 15.87 -11.30
CA GLU A 209 -4.49 16.86 -12.27
C GLU A 209 -3.02 17.22 -12.00
N ARG A 210 -2.60 17.29 -10.72
CA ARG A 210 -1.19 17.50 -10.37
C ARG A 210 -0.32 16.35 -10.88
N TYR A 211 -0.71 15.13 -10.66
CA TYR A 211 -0.01 13.94 -11.13
C TYR A 211 0.15 13.97 -12.65
N GLU A 212 -0.93 14.20 -13.40
CA GLU A 212 -0.91 14.19 -14.86
C GLU A 212 -0.06 15.31 -15.45
N ARG A 213 -0.21 16.56 -14.97
CA ARG A 213 0.58 17.69 -15.49
C ARG A 213 2.07 17.60 -15.18
N THR A 214 2.47 16.79 -14.18
CA THR A 214 3.88 16.61 -13.80
C THR A 214 4.49 15.34 -14.37
N ARG A 215 3.73 14.51 -15.10
CA ARG A 215 4.14 13.20 -15.61
C ARG A 215 5.50 13.18 -16.31
N GLN A 216 5.82 14.22 -17.07
CA GLN A 216 7.10 14.36 -17.77
C GLN A 216 8.32 14.46 -16.84
N TRP A 217 8.13 14.79 -15.56
CA TRP A 217 9.19 14.95 -14.56
C TRP A 217 9.25 13.82 -13.53
N HIS A 218 8.38 12.82 -13.59
CA HIS A 218 8.32 11.74 -12.58
C HIS A 218 9.66 10.99 -12.41
N GLN A 219 10.50 10.94 -13.45
CA GLN A 219 11.83 10.35 -13.41
C GLN A 219 12.95 11.40 -13.23
N ARG A 220 12.61 12.66 -12.89
CA ARG A 220 13.52 13.79 -12.69
C ARG A 220 13.19 14.50 -11.38
N PRO A 221 13.61 13.95 -10.23
CA PRO A 221 13.15 14.37 -8.90
C PRO A 221 13.45 15.83 -8.57
N ASP A 222 14.58 16.40 -9.04
CA ASP A 222 14.90 17.81 -8.81
C ASP A 222 13.91 18.74 -9.50
N GLU A 223 13.52 18.44 -10.75
CA GLU A 223 12.51 19.19 -11.47
C GLU A 223 11.10 18.93 -10.90
N LEU A 224 10.84 17.71 -10.46
CA LEU A 224 9.57 17.33 -9.87
C LEU A 224 9.28 18.05 -8.55
N ARG A 225 10.31 18.25 -7.73
CA ARG A 225 10.21 18.84 -6.37
C ARG A 225 9.58 20.23 -6.36
N VAL A 226 9.82 21.05 -7.40
CA VAL A 226 9.23 22.39 -7.49
C VAL A 226 7.72 22.39 -7.71
N HIS A 227 7.17 21.24 -8.06
CA HIS A 227 5.73 21.04 -8.28
C HIS A 227 5.00 20.49 -7.04
N ARG A 228 5.72 20.26 -5.93
CA ARG A 228 5.11 19.74 -4.69
C ARG A 228 4.04 20.71 -4.18
N HIS A 229 2.87 20.17 -3.87
CA HIS A 229 1.79 20.94 -3.25
C HIS A 229 2.15 21.35 -1.81
N THR A 230 1.72 22.54 -1.39
CA THR A 230 2.04 23.07 -0.05
C THR A 230 0.87 22.98 0.95
N GLY A 231 -0.30 22.50 0.50
CA GLY A 231 -1.50 22.36 1.33
C GLY A 231 -1.75 20.93 1.78
N ILE A 232 -3.02 20.60 1.98
CA ILE A 232 -3.46 19.23 2.29
C ILE A 232 -3.31 18.37 1.04
N GLY A 233 -2.66 17.23 1.18
CA GLY A 233 -2.42 16.27 0.11
C GLY A 233 -1.83 14.97 0.68
N THR A 234 -1.38 14.08 -0.18
CA THR A 234 -0.92 12.73 0.19
C THR A 234 0.21 12.74 1.22
N ARG A 235 1.23 13.60 1.05
CA ARG A 235 2.34 13.73 2.02
C ARG A 235 1.84 14.22 3.38
N ALA A 236 0.99 15.24 3.37
CA ALA A 236 0.40 15.78 4.60
C ALA A 236 -0.41 14.70 5.33
N ALA A 237 -1.19 13.91 4.59
CA ALA A 237 -1.94 12.77 5.14
C ALA A 237 -1.02 11.69 5.74
N LEU A 238 0.06 11.33 5.03
CA LEU A 238 1.04 10.38 5.54
C LEU A 238 1.72 10.91 6.82
N CYS A 239 2.15 12.17 6.84
CA CYS A 239 2.77 12.78 8.01
C CYS A 239 1.82 12.84 9.21
N ASP A 240 0.52 13.13 8.98
CA ASP A 240 -0.51 13.10 10.02
C ASP A 240 -0.70 11.67 10.56
N LEU A 241 -0.78 10.67 9.68
CA LEU A 241 -0.89 9.26 10.06
C LEU A 241 0.31 8.78 10.89
N LEU A 242 1.52 9.22 10.53
CA LEU A 242 2.76 8.86 11.20
C LEU A 242 3.04 9.68 12.48
N GLY A 243 2.34 10.79 12.69
CA GLY A 243 2.60 11.73 13.78
C GLY A 243 3.94 12.47 13.64
N VAL A 244 4.44 12.66 12.42
CA VAL A 244 5.69 13.37 12.11
C VAL A 244 5.41 14.71 11.43
N ARG A 245 6.42 15.61 11.43
CA ARG A 245 6.35 16.85 10.66
C ARG A 245 6.93 16.60 9.27
N GLY A 246 6.15 16.97 8.23
CA GLY A 246 6.53 16.84 6.82
C GLY A 246 7.33 18.03 6.29
#